data_c24ff8702fc2a183f0e364dbc1c4b995
#
_entry.id   c24ff8702fc2a183f0e364dbc1c4b995
#
_cell.length_a   1.000
_cell.length_b   1.000
_cell.length_c   1.000
_cell.angle_alpha   90.00
_cell.angle_beta   90.00
_cell.angle_gamma   90.00
#
_symmetry.space_group_name_H-M   'P 1'
#
loop_
_entity.id
_entity.type
_entity.pdbx_description
1 polymer ?
#
loop_
_entity_poly.entity_id
_entity_poly.type
_entity_poly.pdbx_seq_one_letter_code
_entity_poly.pdbx_strand_id
1 'polypeptide(L)'
;ITKVEYIKNKFIIADAAMNDLLRPALYQAHHAVMPVIKNKEASDMEYDLVGPICETGDYLAKNIKINVEEGDLLAVKTAGAYGFVMSSNYNARPRAPEILVDGSNHYLIRRRETLEDLIDLEEIPSA
;
A
#
# COMPACT_ATOMS: atom_id res chain seq x y z
N ILE A 1 -1.30 6.42 -0.29
CA ILE A 1 -1.28 6.42 -1.78
C ILE A 1 -0.44 5.26 -2.25
N THR A 2 -0.92 4.53 -3.23
CA THR A 2 -0.22 3.43 -3.91
C THR A 2 -0.35 3.59 -5.42
N LYS A 3 0.60 3.04 -6.17
CA LYS A 3 0.61 3.06 -7.63
C LYS A 3 0.17 1.72 -8.18
N VAL A 4 -0.62 1.73 -9.25
CA VAL A 4 -0.95 0.53 -10.02
C VAL A 4 0.26 0.14 -10.87
N GLU A 5 0.86 -0.99 -10.55
CA GLU A 5 2.01 -1.50 -11.30
C GLU A 5 1.58 -2.36 -12.48
N TYR A 6 0.49 -3.12 -12.34
CA TYR A 6 0.06 -4.07 -13.35
C TYR A 6 -1.41 -4.47 -13.17
N ILE A 7 -2.11 -4.74 -14.27
CA ILE A 7 -3.49 -5.25 -14.27
C ILE A 7 -3.53 -6.56 -15.05
N LYS A 8 -4.06 -7.62 -14.43
CA LYS A 8 -4.25 -8.92 -15.06
C LYS A 8 -5.51 -9.61 -14.60
N ASN A 9 -6.39 -9.94 -15.54
CA ASN A 9 -7.66 -10.58 -15.24
C ASN A 9 -8.48 -9.76 -14.23
N LYS A 10 -8.71 -10.32 -13.02
CA LYS A 10 -9.44 -9.69 -11.92
C LYS A 10 -8.51 -9.06 -10.86
N PHE A 11 -7.23 -8.93 -11.14
CA PHE A 11 -6.26 -8.39 -10.19
C PHE A 11 -5.71 -7.04 -10.66
N ILE A 12 -5.71 -6.08 -9.74
CA ILE A 12 -4.94 -4.85 -9.82
C ILE A 12 -3.77 -5.02 -8.86
N ILE A 13 -2.55 -5.10 -9.39
CA ILE A 13 -1.33 -5.25 -8.60
C ILE A 13 -0.78 -3.85 -8.33
N ALA A 14 -0.63 -3.52 -7.05
CA ALA A 14 -0.12 -2.24 -6.59
C ALA A 14 1.30 -2.39 -6.00
N ASP A 15 2.00 -1.28 -5.83
CA ASP A 15 3.29 -1.23 -5.14
C ASP A 15 3.16 -1.29 -3.61
N ALA A 16 2.00 -1.00 -3.02
CA ALA A 16 1.70 -1.26 -1.62
C ALA A 16 1.26 -2.71 -1.39
N ALA A 17 1.48 -3.22 -0.18
CA ALA A 17 1.21 -4.60 0.19
C ALA A 17 0.68 -4.73 1.62
N MET A 18 0.41 -5.96 2.05
CA MET A 18 -0.02 -6.25 3.42
C MET A 18 0.98 -5.77 4.49
N ASN A 19 2.25 -5.63 4.16
CA ASN A 19 3.25 -5.08 5.07
C ASN A 19 3.06 -3.57 5.32
N ASP A 20 2.45 -2.83 4.38
CA ASP A 20 2.14 -1.41 4.51
C ASP A 20 0.80 -1.18 5.21
N LEU A 21 -0.21 -2.02 4.93
CA LEU A 21 -1.55 -1.98 5.52
C LEU A 21 -2.05 -3.40 5.81
N LEU A 22 -1.81 -3.85 7.04
CA LEU A 22 -2.07 -5.24 7.44
C LEU A 22 -3.56 -5.55 7.68
N ARG A 23 -4.37 -4.55 8.02
CA ARG A 23 -5.74 -4.75 8.49
C ARG A 23 -6.67 -5.50 7.52
N PRO A 24 -6.63 -5.29 6.20
CA PRO A 24 -7.42 -6.11 5.26
C PRO A 24 -7.08 -7.59 5.36
N ALA A 25 -5.79 -7.95 5.37
CA ALA A 25 -5.32 -9.33 5.45
C ALA A 25 -5.64 -9.97 6.82
N LEU A 26 -5.40 -9.27 7.92
CA LEU A 26 -5.51 -9.81 9.27
C LEU A 26 -6.95 -9.87 9.78
N TYR A 27 -7.74 -8.83 9.51
CA TYR A 27 -9.09 -8.66 10.06
C TYR A 27 -10.20 -8.64 9.02
N GLN A 28 -9.86 -8.80 7.74
CA GLN A 28 -10.80 -8.57 6.63
C GLN A 28 -11.41 -7.16 6.67
N ALA A 29 -10.66 -6.20 7.20
CA ALA A 29 -11.11 -4.83 7.34
C ALA A 29 -11.34 -4.19 5.97
N HIS A 30 -12.48 -3.55 5.82
CA HIS A 30 -12.78 -2.79 4.60
C HIS A 30 -12.13 -1.41 4.64
N HIS A 31 -11.38 -1.10 3.60
CA HIS A 31 -10.86 0.24 3.31
C HIS A 31 -11.35 0.68 1.93
N ALA A 32 -12.00 1.83 1.86
CA ALA A 32 -12.42 2.38 0.57
C ALA A 32 -11.20 2.71 -0.29
N VAL A 33 -11.22 2.28 -1.55
CA VAL A 33 -10.18 2.55 -2.54
C VAL A 33 -10.75 3.45 -3.61
N MET A 34 -10.00 4.47 -4.02
CA MET A 34 -10.41 5.39 -5.07
C MET A 34 -9.20 5.85 -5.89
N PRO A 35 -9.38 6.16 -7.19
CA PRO A 35 -8.36 6.83 -7.97
C PRO A 35 -8.06 8.21 -7.38
N VAL A 36 -6.79 8.61 -7.38
CA VAL A 36 -6.40 9.98 -7.00
C VAL A 36 -6.92 10.98 -8.00
N ILE A 37 -6.91 10.61 -9.29
CA ILE A 37 -7.47 11.43 -10.36
C ILE A 37 -8.75 10.75 -10.87
N LYS A 38 -9.90 11.39 -10.66
CA LYS A 38 -11.20 10.89 -11.14
C LYS A 38 -11.40 11.23 -12.61
N ASN A 39 -10.97 10.37 -13.51
CA ASN A 39 -11.08 10.59 -14.94
C ASN A 39 -12.11 9.71 -15.65
N LYS A 40 -12.60 8.68 -14.98
CA LYS A 40 -13.39 7.62 -15.61
C LYS A 40 -14.56 7.19 -14.72
N GLU A 41 -15.64 6.74 -15.35
CA GLU A 41 -16.71 6.04 -14.64
C GLU A 41 -16.20 4.72 -14.05
N ALA A 42 -16.86 4.24 -13.00
CA ALA A 42 -16.52 2.96 -12.39
C ALA A 42 -16.63 1.83 -13.43
N SER A 43 -15.75 0.85 -13.34
CA SER A 43 -15.82 -0.36 -14.15
C SER A 43 -17.02 -1.23 -13.74
N ASP A 44 -17.62 -1.92 -14.72
CA ASP A 44 -18.58 -2.99 -14.42
C ASP A 44 -17.89 -4.25 -13.88
N MET A 45 -16.59 -4.39 -14.14
CA MET A 45 -15.79 -5.50 -13.62
C MET A 45 -15.38 -5.27 -12.17
N GLU A 46 -15.38 -6.35 -11.41
CA GLU A 46 -14.85 -6.39 -10.05
C GLU A 46 -13.40 -6.84 -10.06
N TYR A 47 -12.58 -6.16 -9.26
CA TYR A 47 -11.16 -6.43 -9.10
C TYR A 47 -10.80 -6.64 -7.63
N ASP A 48 -9.78 -7.47 -7.40
CA ASP A 48 -9.06 -7.52 -6.14
C ASP A 48 -7.79 -6.66 -6.27
N LEU A 49 -7.60 -5.72 -5.34
CA LEU A 49 -6.38 -4.93 -5.21
C LEU A 49 -5.40 -5.71 -4.33
N VAL A 50 -4.29 -6.12 -4.93
CA VAL A 50 -3.27 -6.97 -4.31
C VAL A 50 -1.90 -6.32 -4.35
N GLY A 51 -1.02 -6.72 -3.45
CA GLY A 51 0.36 -6.28 -3.42
C GLY A 51 1.31 -7.25 -4.17
N PRO A 52 2.62 -6.97 -4.15
CA PRO A 52 3.64 -7.80 -4.81
C PRO A 52 4.22 -8.90 -3.92
N ILE A 53 3.71 -9.13 -2.71
CA ILE A 53 4.20 -10.15 -1.80
C ILE A 53 3.68 -11.52 -2.22
N CYS A 54 4.56 -12.53 -2.24
CA CYS A 54 4.22 -13.93 -2.53
C CYS A 54 3.45 -14.59 -1.36
N GLU A 55 2.30 -14.01 -1.01
CA GLU A 55 1.46 -14.43 0.10
C GLU A 55 -0.01 -14.38 -0.32
N THR A 56 -0.76 -15.45 -0.08
CA THR A 56 -2.20 -15.50 -0.41
C THR A 56 -3.00 -14.40 0.31
N GLY A 57 -2.54 -13.97 1.47
CA GLY A 57 -3.12 -12.88 2.24
C GLY A 57 -2.78 -11.48 1.75
N ASP A 58 -1.92 -11.33 0.72
CA ASP A 58 -1.48 -10.01 0.26
C ASP A 58 -2.52 -9.31 -0.60
N TYR A 59 -3.60 -8.85 0.04
CA TYR A 59 -4.60 -8.01 -0.58
C TYR A 59 -4.89 -6.77 0.27
N LEU A 60 -5.23 -5.68 -0.41
CA LEU A 60 -5.63 -4.40 0.20
C LEU A 60 -7.14 -4.17 0.11
N ALA A 61 -7.78 -4.70 -0.93
CA ALA A 61 -9.24 -4.68 -1.09
C ALA A 61 -9.69 -5.83 -2.02
N LYS A 62 -10.94 -6.27 -1.87
CA LYS A 62 -11.54 -7.31 -2.71
C LYS A 62 -12.84 -6.82 -3.32
N ASN A 63 -13.14 -7.34 -4.52
CA ASN A 63 -14.39 -7.11 -5.26
C ASN A 63 -14.70 -5.61 -5.43
N ILE A 64 -13.70 -4.79 -5.73
CA ILE A 64 -13.87 -3.35 -5.96
C ILE A 64 -14.19 -3.07 -7.43
N LYS A 65 -15.15 -2.18 -7.67
CA LYS A 65 -15.49 -1.66 -9.00
C LYS A 65 -14.76 -0.34 -9.22
N ILE A 66 -13.68 -0.39 -9.97
CA ILE A 66 -12.81 0.75 -10.21
C ILE A 66 -12.26 0.68 -11.64
N ASN A 67 -12.12 1.84 -12.28
CA ASN A 67 -11.54 1.94 -13.61
C ASN A 67 -10.19 2.65 -13.50
N VAL A 68 -9.13 1.92 -13.74
CA VAL A 68 -7.75 2.39 -13.65
C VAL A 68 -6.88 1.72 -14.70
N GLU A 69 -5.74 2.33 -14.97
CA GLU A 69 -4.70 1.83 -15.87
C GLU A 69 -3.37 1.68 -15.11
N GLU A 70 -2.43 0.97 -15.71
CA GLU A 70 -1.07 0.89 -15.19
C GLU A 70 -0.46 2.29 -15.08
N GLY A 71 0.17 2.58 -13.94
CA GLY A 71 0.70 3.89 -13.61
C GLY A 71 -0.24 4.81 -12.86
N ASP A 72 -1.55 4.51 -12.78
CA ASP A 72 -2.50 5.30 -12.01
C ASP A 72 -2.20 5.24 -10.51
N LEU A 73 -2.53 6.32 -9.80
CA LEU A 73 -2.41 6.39 -8.35
C LEU A 73 -3.75 6.12 -7.68
N LEU A 74 -3.72 5.27 -6.66
CA LEU A 74 -4.86 4.93 -5.82
C LEU A 74 -4.69 5.48 -4.41
N ALA A 75 -5.77 5.94 -3.82
CA ALA A 75 -5.87 6.28 -2.41
C ALA A 75 -6.65 5.19 -1.67
N VAL A 76 -6.00 4.51 -0.73
CA VAL A 76 -6.65 3.63 0.24
C VAL A 76 -7.01 4.48 1.45
N LYS A 77 -8.30 4.64 1.72
CA LYS A 77 -8.81 5.58 2.73
C LYS A 77 -8.79 4.99 4.14
N THR A 78 -8.86 5.87 5.14
CA THR A 78 -8.92 5.51 6.58
C THR A 78 -7.77 4.60 7.04
N ALA A 79 -6.61 4.72 6.41
CA ALA A 79 -5.42 3.91 6.70
C ALA A 79 -4.48 4.54 7.75
N GLY A 80 -4.79 5.73 8.29
CA GLY A 80 -3.93 6.45 9.25
C GLY A 80 -3.79 5.70 10.59
N ALA A 81 -4.91 5.46 11.26
CA ALA A 81 -4.91 4.65 12.48
C ALA A 81 -4.57 3.19 12.14
N TYR A 82 -3.58 2.63 12.85
CA TYR A 82 -3.11 1.26 12.66
C TYR A 82 -2.55 0.94 11.25
N GLY A 83 -2.27 1.96 10.44
CA GLY A 83 -1.50 1.79 9.22
C GLY A 83 -0.01 1.60 9.54
N PHE A 84 0.71 2.70 9.77
CA PHE A 84 2.15 2.64 10.03
C PHE A 84 2.52 1.79 11.27
N VAL A 85 1.79 1.91 12.38
CA VAL A 85 2.12 1.17 13.63
C VAL A 85 1.96 -0.34 13.51
N MET A 86 1.19 -0.84 12.56
CA MET A 86 1.07 -2.27 12.25
C MET A 86 1.87 -2.67 11.01
N SER A 87 2.51 -1.72 10.35
CA SER A 87 3.37 -2.02 9.20
C SER A 87 4.61 -2.81 9.64
N SER A 88 5.20 -3.52 8.71
CA SER A 88 6.39 -4.34 8.94
C SER A 88 7.35 -4.28 7.77
N ASN A 89 8.53 -4.83 7.97
CA ASN A 89 9.52 -5.04 6.92
C ASN A 89 9.40 -6.45 6.28
N TYR A 90 8.21 -7.05 6.30
CA TYR A 90 7.99 -8.35 5.69
C TYR A 90 8.48 -8.36 4.23
N ASN A 91 9.18 -9.41 3.84
CA ASN A 91 9.90 -9.52 2.57
C ASN A 91 10.99 -8.45 2.38
N ALA A 92 11.62 -7.98 3.47
CA ALA A 92 12.65 -6.93 3.46
C ALA A 92 12.19 -5.64 2.74
N ARG A 93 10.91 -5.32 2.83
CA ARG A 93 10.35 -4.09 2.23
C ARG A 93 10.50 -2.90 3.19
N PRO A 94 11.13 -1.79 2.74
CA PRO A 94 11.18 -0.56 3.52
C PRO A 94 9.78 0.01 3.74
N ARG A 95 9.51 0.52 4.95
CA ARG A 95 8.24 1.15 5.28
C ARG A 95 8.04 2.46 4.53
N ALA A 96 6.79 2.75 4.18
CA ALA A 96 6.41 3.96 3.46
C ALA A 96 6.64 5.24 4.30
N PRO A 97 6.84 6.40 3.64
CA PRO A 97 6.92 7.68 4.35
C PRO A 97 5.55 8.10 4.89
N GLU A 98 5.54 8.99 5.89
CA GLU A 98 4.33 9.65 6.37
C GLU A 98 4.37 11.13 6.03
N ILE A 99 3.28 11.62 5.43
CA ILE A 99 3.09 13.01 5.02
C ILE A 99 1.91 13.58 5.80
N LEU A 100 2.15 14.65 6.54
CA LEU A 100 1.08 15.47 7.13
C LEU A 100 0.58 16.46 6.08
N VAL A 101 -0.74 16.51 5.89
CA VAL A 101 -1.39 17.50 5.03
C VAL A 101 -2.22 18.44 5.89
N ASP A 102 -1.97 19.74 5.76
CA ASP A 102 -2.71 20.81 6.44
C ASP A 102 -3.14 21.85 5.40
N GLY A 103 -4.41 21.81 5.04
CA GLY A 103 -4.94 22.62 3.94
C GLY A 103 -4.24 22.36 2.62
N SER A 104 -3.55 23.36 2.08
CA SER A 104 -2.73 23.26 0.86
C SER A 104 -1.27 22.89 1.13
N ASN A 105 -0.86 22.83 2.39
CA ASN A 105 0.52 22.51 2.76
C ASN A 105 0.70 21.02 3.00
N HIS A 106 1.93 20.53 2.77
CA HIS A 106 2.30 19.17 3.09
C HIS A 106 3.69 19.13 3.73
N TYR A 107 3.86 18.23 4.69
CA TYR A 107 5.08 18.10 5.47
C TYR A 107 5.49 16.64 5.54
N LEU A 108 6.76 16.35 5.24
CA LEU A 108 7.34 15.03 5.49
C LEU A 108 7.58 14.88 6.99
N ILE A 109 6.73 14.12 7.68
CA ILE A 109 6.85 13.89 9.14
C ILE A 109 7.59 12.60 9.46
N ARG A 110 7.70 11.69 8.49
CA ARG A 110 8.54 10.49 8.54
C ARG A 110 9.07 10.20 7.14
N ARG A 111 10.40 10.09 7.00
CA ARG A 111 10.98 9.68 5.73
C ARG A 111 10.67 8.21 5.42
N ARG A 112 10.76 7.82 4.15
CA ARG A 112 10.79 6.41 3.76
C ARG A 112 12.02 5.73 4.36
N GLU A 113 11.87 4.49 4.82
CA GLU A 113 13.02 3.66 5.17
C GLU A 113 13.85 3.34 3.92
N THR A 114 15.14 3.17 4.12
CA THR A 114 16.10 2.67 3.14
C THR A 114 16.44 1.21 3.43
N LEU A 115 17.17 0.54 2.57
CA LEU A 115 17.63 -0.83 2.84
C LEU A 115 18.64 -0.87 4.00
N GLU A 116 19.41 0.19 4.17
CA GLU A 116 20.34 0.34 5.28
C GLU A 116 19.61 0.36 6.63
N ASP A 117 18.44 1.02 6.71
CA ASP A 117 17.63 1.06 7.95
C ASP A 117 17.19 -0.34 8.39
N LEU A 118 17.10 -1.31 7.48
CA LEU A 118 16.68 -2.68 7.81
C LEU A 118 17.76 -3.45 8.56
N ILE A 119 19.03 -3.10 8.37
CA ILE A 119 20.21 -3.80 8.93
C ILE A 119 20.99 -2.93 9.92
N ASP A 120 20.54 -1.71 10.21
CA ASP A 120 21.25 -0.74 11.05
C ASP A 120 21.48 -1.23 12.49
N LEU A 121 20.67 -2.17 12.98
CA LEU A 121 20.80 -2.78 14.31
C LEU A 121 21.60 -4.09 14.30
N GLU A 122 22.08 -4.54 13.14
CA GLU A 122 22.86 -5.76 13.03
C GLU A 122 24.33 -5.50 13.32
N GLU A 123 24.98 -6.41 14.03
CA GLU A 123 26.40 -6.36 14.35
C GLU A 123 27.12 -7.58 13.75
N ILE A 124 28.27 -7.35 13.13
CA ILE A 124 29.15 -8.43 12.67
C ILE A 124 29.95 -8.89 13.89
N PRO A 125 29.83 -10.18 14.33
CA PRO A 125 30.63 -10.69 15.43
C PRO A 125 32.13 -10.54 15.13
N SER A 126 32.87 -9.99 16.08
CA SER A 126 34.34 -10.01 16.01
C SER A 126 34.85 -11.44 16.18
N ALA A 127 35.67 -11.91 15.24
CA ALA A 127 36.33 -13.22 15.30
C ALA A 127 37.37 -13.29 16.43
#